data_f07ad6fd20108a3100a672410f9e1bc6
#
_entry.id   f07ad6fd20108a3100a672410f9e1bc6
#
_cell.length_a   1.000
_cell.length_b   1.000
_cell.length_c   1.000
_cell.angle_alpha   90.00
_cell.angle_beta   90.00
_cell.angle_gamma   90.00
#
_symmetry.space_group_name_H-M   'P 1'
#
loop_
_entity.id
_entity.type
_entity.pdbx_description
1 polymer ?
#
loop_
_entity_poly.entity_id
_entity_poly.type
_entity_poly.pdbx_seq_one_letter_code
_entity_poly.pdbx_strand_id
1 'polypeptide(L)'
;APGGGGGGGGGGGAAPRHMLAELDPKPDQVTIAINTNQMNVCELLTPDDVAGTSLALPAYADAYREMWFESGPAFVEEHLKRLQAAGVQPHFMLGDAGQLETVERLVRRGAYTGPLVLNWVAIGGGADGPSPYNLMDFVRRTPDGAVLTVEGLMRTVTPLTTMAIAMGLHVRVGIEDNLWGRKGERLTSVQQVEKAVRISRELYREVASGADARRIYRIGEHYRDADETLARIGWPPNRAPHQTGTPRRRAA
;
A
#
# COMPACT_ATOMS: atom_id res chain seq x y z
N ALA A 1 9.19 19.73 -16.84
CA ALA A 1 8.06 18.83 -16.94
C ALA A 1 8.24 17.74 -15.89
N PRO A 2 7.36 17.53 -14.92
CA PRO A 2 7.49 16.42 -14.00
C PRO A 2 7.16 15.14 -14.75
N GLY A 3 8.16 14.26 -14.85
CA GLY A 3 7.99 12.91 -15.32
C GLY A 3 7.11 12.17 -14.35
N GLY A 4 5.94 11.71 -14.83
CA GLY A 4 4.99 10.93 -14.05
C GLY A 4 5.56 9.57 -13.71
N GLY A 5 6.09 9.42 -12.52
CA GLY A 5 6.23 8.13 -11.87
C GLY A 5 4.87 7.78 -11.29
N GLY A 6 4.31 6.62 -11.64
CA GLY A 6 3.01 6.16 -11.23
C GLY A 6 2.92 5.72 -9.77
N GLY A 7 3.21 6.62 -8.86
CA GLY A 7 2.85 6.52 -7.46
C GLY A 7 1.64 7.41 -7.21
N GLY A 8 0.50 6.85 -6.89
CA GLY A 8 -0.77 7.56 -6.76
C GLY A 8 -0.83 8.55 -5.61
N GLY A 9 -0.06 9.61 -5.63
CA GLY A 9 -0.01 10.62 -4.58
C GLY A 9 0.01 12.06 -5.07
N GLY A 10 -0.14 12.33 -6.35
CA GLY A 10 -0.19 13.70 -6.85
C GLY A 10 -1.63 14.16 -7.09
N GLY A 11 -1.99 15.37 -6.70
CA GLY A 11 -3.30 16.01 -6.80
C GLY A 11 -3.94 16.10 -8.19
N GLY A 12 -4.00 14.99 -8.89
CA GLY A 12 -4.81 14.81 -10.08
C GLY A 12 -6.23 14.46 -9.70
N GLY A 13 -7.23 15.07 -10.30
CA GLY A 13 -8.64 14.75 -10.09
C GLY A 13 -8.94 13.26 -10.31
N ALA A 14 -10.13 12.80 -9.89
CA ALA A 14 -10.54 11.39 -9.95
C ALA A 14 -10.44 10.79 -11.36
N ALA A 15 -10.81 11.56 -12.40
CA ALA A 15 -10.86 11.07 -13.78
C ALA A 15 -9.51 10.56 -14.32
N PRO A 16 -8.36 11.28 -14.18
CA PRO A 16 -7.07 10.77 -14.66
C PRO A 16 -6.65 9.45 -14.01
N ARG A 17 -6.95 9.26 -12.73
CA ARG A 17 -6.60 8.03 -12.01
C ARG A 17 -7.42 6.83 -12.46
N HIS A 18 -8.67 7.02 -12.86
CA HIS A 18 -9.51 5.98 -13.43
C HIS A 18 -8.96 5.43 -14.76
N MET A 19 -8.23 6.25 -15.52
CA MET A 19 -7.59 5.85 -16.78
C MET A 19 -6.52 4.75 -16.59
N LEU A 20 -6.04 4.52 -15.35
CA LEU A 20 -5.11 3.42 -15.07
C LEU A 20 -5.68 2.04 -15.42
N ALA A 21 -7.01 1.89 -15.45
CA ALA A 21 -7.68 0.68 -15.91
C ALA A 21 -7.65 0.50 -17.44
N GLU A 22 -7.31 1.54 -18.18
CA GLU A 22 -7.35 1.60 -19.65
C GLU A 22 -5.95 1.57 -20.29
N LEU A 23 -4.90 1.37 -19.48
CA LEU A 23 -3.51 1.35 -19.97
C LEU A 23 -3.25 0.21 -20.95
N ASP A 24 -2.46 0.50 -21.99
CA ASP A 24 -1.93 -0.48 -22.93
C ASP A 24 -0.39 -0.29 -23.06
N PRO A 25 0.44 -1.29 -22.79
CA PRO A 25 0.05 -2.62 -22.32
C PRO A 25 -0.60 -2.61 -20.94
N LYS A 26 -1.55 -3.54 -20.72
CA LYS A 26 -2.26 -3.68 -19.45
C LYS A 26 -1.29 -4.00 -18.30
N PRO A 27 -1.31 -3.25 -17.19
CA PRO A 27 -0.52 -3.59 -16.02
C PRO A 27 -1.09 -4.81 -15.28
N ASP A 28 -0.23 -5.57 -14.61
CA ASP A 28 -0.66 -6.67 -13.72
C ASP A 28 -1.47 -6.13 -12.54
N GLN A 29 -1.03 -5.00 -11.96
CA GLN A 29 -1.61 -4.38 -10.78
C GLN A 29 -1.65 -2.85 -10.88
N VAL A 30 -2.62 -2.26 -10.21
CA VAL A 30 -2.70 -0.80 -10.01
C VAL A 30 -2.98 -0.50 -8.54
N THR A 31 -2.23 0.43 -7.98
CA THR A 31 -2.41 0.90 -6.60
C THR A 31 -3.69 1.71 -6.46
N ILE A 32 -4.44 1.43 -5.40
CA ILE A 32 -5.63 2.17 -5.00
C ILE A 32 -5.52 2.61 -3.53
N ALA A 33 -5.44 3.92 -3.30
CA ALA A 33 -5.49 4.48 -1.95
C ALA A 33 -6.91 4.43 -1.39
N ILE A 34 -7.05 3.93 -0.17
CA ILE A 34 -8.36 3.71 0.45
C ILE A 34 -8.70 4.87 1.39
N ASN A 35 -9.76 5.63 1.04
CA ASN A 35 -10.30 6.72 1.86
C ASN A 35 -9.23 7.71 2.35
N THR A 36 -8.22 7.97 1.51
CA THR A 36 -7.16 8.91 1.83
C THR A 36 -7.54 10.27 1.25
N ASN A 37 -8.02 11.19 2.09
CA ASN A 37 -8.46 12.51 1.65
C ASN A 37 -7.46 13.60 2.01
N GLN A 38 -6.96 13.61 3.24
CA GLN A 38 -6.01 14.59 3.74
C GLN A 38 -4.91 13.89 4.53
N MET A 39 -3.67 14.34 4.32
CA MET A 39 -2.51 13.75 4.97
C MET A 39 -1.37 14.78 4.96
N ASN A 40 -0.73 15.00 6.10
CA ASN A 40 0.45 15.84 6.19
C ASN A 40 1.72 15.01 5.94
N VAL A 41 2.10 14.86 4.68
CA VAL A 41 3.32 14.10 4.30
C VAL A 41 4.62 14.71 4.86
N CYS A 42 4.57 15.94 5.37
CA CYS A 42 5.73 16.61 5.94
C CYS A 42 5.89 16.38 7.45
N GLU A 43 4.95 15.68 8.11
CA GLU A 43 4.99 15.50 9.58
C GLU A 43 6.27 14.84 10.08
N LEU A 44 6.77 13.85 9.34
CA LEU A 44 7.95 13.08 9.73
C LEU A 44 9.26 13.66 9.19
N LEU A 45 9.23 14.76 8.43
CA LEU A 45 10.40 15.35 7.80
C LEU A 45 11.15 16.26 8.78
N THR A 46 12.45 16.15 8.77
CA THR A 46 13.36 17.06 9.49
C THR A 46 14.01 18.05 8.51
N PRO A 47 14.56 19.18 8.96
CA PRO A 47 15.31 20.08 8.08
C PRO A 47 16.43 19.40 7.31
N ASP A 48 17.10 18.40 7.91
CA ASP A 48 18.15 17.62 7.25
C ASP A 48 17.62 16.75 6.12
N ASP A 49 16.39 16.25 6.24
CA ASP A 49 15.78 15.41 5.21
C ASP A 49 15.40 16.20 3.96
N VAL A 50 15.04 17.45 4.12
CA VAL A 50 14.61 18.33 3.02
C VAL A 50 15.72 19.20 2.45
N ALA A 51 16.89 19.25 3.08
CA ALA A 51 18.03 20.07 2.65
C ALA A 51 18.39 19.83 1.18
N GLY A 52 18.44 20.89 0.38
CA GLY A 52 18.73 20.82 -1.05
C GLY A 52 17.64 20.18 -1.91
N THR A 53 16.42 20.11 -1.40
CA THR A 53 15.22 19.72 -2.15
C THR A 53 14.22 20.88 -2.22
N SER A 54 13.20 20.77 -3.08
CA SER A 54 12.11 21.78 -3.15
C SER A 54 11.30 21.86 -1.86
N LEU A 55 11.24 20.80 -1.06
CA LEU A 55 10.55 20.78 0.24
C LEU A 55 11.21 21.70 1.29
N ALA A 56 12.46 22.13 1.07
CA ALA A 56 13.10 23.16 1.90
C ALA A 56 12.47 24.56 1.70
N LEU A 57 11.68 24.75 0.65
CA LEU A 57 11.01 26.04 0.38
C LEU A 57 9.65 26.07 1.09
N PRO A 58 9.35 27.10 1.89
CA PRO A 58 8.10 27.18 2.68
C PRO A 58 6.83 26.94 1.85
N ALA A 59 6.77 27.50 0.63
CA ALA A 59 5.59 27.36 -0.23
C ALA A 59 5.28 25.88 -0.57
N TYR A 60 6.28 25.01 -0.72
CA TYR A 60 6.05 23.59 -0.94
C TYR A 60 5.62 22.87 0.34
N ALA A 61 6.27 23.17 1.47
CA ALA A 61 5.91 22.59 2.74
C ALA A 61 4.46 22.94 3.13
N ASP A 62 4.05 24.21 2.91
CA ASP A 62 2.69 24.67 3.18
C ASP A 62 1.67 24.01 2.24
N ALA A 63 2.00 23.85 0.96
CA ALA A 63 1.14 23.13 0.02
C ALA A 63 0.88 21.67 0.43
N TYR A 64 1.89 20.98 1.00
CA TYR A 64 1.71 19.61 1.49
C TYR A 64 0.88 19.54 2.78
N ARG A 65 0.86 20.57 3.61
CA ARG A 65 -0.01 20.64 4.80
C ARG A 65 -1.49 20.75 4.44
N GLU A 66 -1.80 21.42 3.33
CA GLU A 66 -3.16 21.68 2.85
C GLU A 66 -3.57 20.70 1.72
N MET A 67 -2.76 19.67 1.48
CA MET A 67 -2.99 18.75 0.37
C MET A 67 -4.27 17.94 0.57
N TRP A 68 -5.11 17.94 -0.47
CA TRP A 68 -6.35 17.18 -0.51
C TRP A 68 -6.30 16.13 -1.63
N PHE A 69 -6.67 14.90 -1.31
CA PHE A 69 -6.76 13.78 -2.25
C PHE A 69 -8.21 13.39 -2.47
N GLU A 70 -8.62 13.24 -3.72
CA GLU A 70 -9.94 12.72 -4.08
C GLU A 70 -9.94 11.18 -4.06
N SER A 71 -9.72 10.58 -2.91
CA SER A 71 -9.72 9.11 -2.71
C SER A 71 -10.79 8.65 -1.73
N GLY A 72 -11.95 9.35 -1.74
CA GLY A 72 -13.09 8.98 -0.91
C GLY A 72 -13.84 7.73 -1.41
N PRO A 73 -14.88 7.29 -0.68
CA PRO A 73 -15.59 6.04 -0.96
C PRO A 73 -16.12 5.90 -2.39
N ALA A 74 -16.69 6.96 -2.96
CA ALA A 74 -17.20 6.94 -4.32
C ALA A 74 -16.11 6.69 -5.36
N PHE A 75 -14.94 7.35 -5.20
CA PHE A 75 -13.78 7.11 -6.05
C PHE A 75 -13.31 5.64 -5.94
N VAL A 76 -13.18 5.12 -4.72
CA VAL A 76 -12.70 3.76 -4.46
C VAL A 76 -13.62 2.74 -5.14
N GLU A 77 -14.92 2.86 -4.98
CA GLU A 77 -15.89 1.94 -5.59
C GLU A 77 -15.85 1.96 -7.11
N GLU A 78 -15.87 3.14 -7.71
CA GLU A 78 -15.79 3.26 -9.18
C GLU A 78 -14.47 2.75 -9.72
N HIS A 79 -13.35 3.04 -9.03
CA HIS A 79 -12.04 2.58 -9.48
C HIS A 79 -11.91 1.06 -9.38
N LEU A 80 -12.36 0.45 -8.29
CA LEU A 80 -12.41 -1.01 -8.14
C LEU A 80 -13.24 -1.67 -9.24
N LYS A 81 -14.41 -1.12 -9.55
CA LYS A 81 -15.27 -1.60 -10.62
C LYS A 81 -14.54 -1.60 -11.97
N ARG A 82 -13.84 -0.50 -12.31
CA ARG A 82 -13.09 -0.39 -13.57
C ARG A 82 -11.90 -1.35 -13.62
N LEU A 83 -11.12 -1.45 -12.55
CA LEU A 83 -9.99 -2.37 -12.49
C LEU A 83 -10.44 -3.83 -12.65
N GLN A 84 -11.48 -4.25 -11.93
CA GLN A 84 -12.02 -5.60 -12.05
C GLN A 84 -12.56 -5.87 -13.47
N ALA A 85 -13.28 -4.93 -14.08
CA ALA A 85 -13.78 -5.06 -15.46
C ALA A 85 -12.63 -5.17 -16.48
N ALA A 86 -11.52 -4.49 -16.23
CA ALA A 86 -10.32 -4.56 -17.08
C ALA A 86 -9.45 -5.80 -16.79
N GLY A 87 -9.75 -6.59 -15.75
CA GLY A 87 -8.91 -7.70 -15.30
C GLY A 87 -7.56 -7.25 -14.74
N VAL A 88 -7.49 -6.05 -14.17
CA VAL A 88 -6.31 -5.49 -13.48
C VAL A 88 -6.49 -5.70 -11.99
N GLN A 89 -5.48 -6.27 -11.33
CA GLN A 89 -5.56 -6.53 -9.90
C GLN A 89 -5.37 -5.23 -9.09
N PRO A 90 -6.28 -4.87 -8.17
CA PRO A 90 -6.05 -3.75 -7.27
C PRO A 90 -4.98 -4.09 -6.22
N HIS A 91 -4.06 -3.17 -5.99
CA HIS A 91 -3.11 -3.19 -4.89
C HIS A 91 -3.56 -2.13 -3.87
N PHE A 92 -4.16 -2.56 -2.78
CA PHE A 92 -4.77 -1.68 -1.79
C PHE A 92 -3.71 -0.97 -0.95
N MET A 93 -3.59 0.34 -1.12
CA MET A 93 -2.68 1.19 -0.34
C MET A 93 -3.39 1.72 0.90
N LEU A 94 -2.86 1.41 2.06
CA LEU A 94 -3.46 1.64 3.36
C LEU A 94 -2.48 2.37 4.28
N GLY A 95 -2.93 3.46 4.91
CA GLY A 95 -2.13 4.19 5.89
C GLY A 95 -2.38 3.74 7.34
N ASP A 96 -3.51 3.04 7.59
CA ASP A 96 -3.88 2.62 8.94
C ASP A 96 -4.84 1.42 8.96
N ALA A 97 -5.07 0.89 10.16
CA ALA A 97 -5.95 -0.25 10.37
C ALA A 97 -7.43 0.03 10.08
N GLY A 98 -7.90 1.28 10.20
CA GLY A 98 -9.28 1.66 9.85
C GLY A 98 -9.53 1.54 8.35
N GLN A 99 -8.52 1.83 7.54
CA GLN A 99 -8.58 1.62 6.09
C GLN A 99 -8.59 0.13 5.73
N LEU A 100 -7.89 -0.73 6.47
CA LEU A 100 -7.99 -2.19 6.32
C LEU A 100 -9.41 -2.70 6.59
N GLU A 101 -10.07 -2.19 7.63
CA GLU A 101 -11.47 -2.51 7.91
C GLU A 101 -12.42 -2.04 6.79
N THR A 102 -12.08 -0.94 6.11
CA THR A 102 -12.82 -0.51 4.92
C THR A 102 -12.70 -1.52 3.78
N VAL A 103 -11.50 -2.04 3.53
CA VAL A 103 -11.29 -3.11 2.53
C VAL A 103 -12.07 -4.37 2.91
N GLU A 104 -12.07 -4.76 4.19
CA GLU A 104 -12.89 -5.88 4.67
C GLU A 104 -14.39 -5.67 4.34
N ARG A 105 -14.92 -4.47 4.55
CA ARG A 105 -16.31 -4.14 4.22
C ARG A 105 -16.58 -4.15 2.71
N LEU A 106 -15.62 -3.75 1.88
CA LEU A 106 -15.73 -3.85 0.40
C LEU A 106 -15.83 -5.32 -0.05
N VAL A 107 -15.00 -6.21 0.52
CA VAL A 107 -15.07 -7.64 0.25
C VAL A 107 -16.41 -8.23 0.72
N ARG A 108 -16.81 -7.94 1.97
CA ARG A 108 -18.05 -8.50 2.57
C ARG A 108 -19.32 -8.20 1.78
N ARG A 109 -19.38 -7.04 1.15
CA ARG A 109 -20.53 -6.65 0.32
C ARG A 109 -20.37 -6.99 -1.17
N GLY A 110 -19.28 -7.69 -1.55
CA GLY A 110 -19.04 -8.10 -2.92
C GLY A 110 -18.61 -6.98 -3.87
N ALA A 111 -18.22 -5.82 -3.34
CA ALA A 111 -17.66 -4.74 -4.16
C ALA A 111 -16.26 -5.09 -4.70
N TYR A 112 -15.56 -5.98 -4.02
CA TYR A 112 -14.32 -6.60 -4.48
C TYR A 112 -14.37 -8.11 -4.29
N THR A 113 -13.97 -8.85 -5.33
CA THR A 113 -13.79 -10.32 -5.30
C THR A 113 -12.46 -10.68 -5.95
N GLY A 114 -11.56 -11.30 -5.19
CA GLY A 114 -10.24 -11.69 -5.70
C GLY A 114 -9.17 -11.77 -4.60
N PRO A 115 -7.91 -12.03 -4.99
CA PRO A 115 -6.78 -12.06 -4.07
C PRO A 115 -6.58 -10.73 -3.34
N LEU A 116 -6.35 -10.77 -2.03
CA LEU A 116 -6.13 -9.58 -1.23
C LEU A 116 -4.65 -9.22 -1.21
N VAL A 117 -4.32 -8.12 -1.87
CA VAL A 117 -2.96 -7.57 -1.94
C VAL A 117 -2.96 -6.19 -1.29
N LEU A 118 -2.16 -6.06 -0.25
CA LEU A 118 -2.10 -4.88 0.61
C LEU A 118 -0.72 -4.24 0.56
N ASN A 119 -0.69 -2.91 0.59
CA ASN A 119 0.50 -2.12 0.86
C ASN A 119 0.24 -1.22 2.07
N TRP A 120 0.87 -1.53 3.21
CA TRP A 120 0.81 -0.65 4.37
C TRP A 120 1.88 0.42 4.26
N VAL A 121 1.45 1.68 4.23
CA VAL A 121 2.29 2.87 4.08
C VAL A 121 2.42 3.57 5.43
N ALA A 122 3.55 3.41 6.07
CA ALA A 122 3.85 4.02 7.37
C ALA A 122 4.31 5.48 7.18
N ILE A 123 3.38 6.35 6.81
CA ILE A 123 3.65 7.72 6.38
C ILE A 123 3.46 8.78 7.49
N GLY A 124 2.67 8.48 8.54
CA GLY A 124 2.26 9.48 9.54
C GLY A 124 1.23 10.46 8.98
N GLY A 125 1.19 11.68 9.55
CA GLY A 125 0.38 12.77 9.02
C GLY A 125 -1.13 12.54 8.99
N GLY A 126 -1.66 11.83 9.97
CA GLY A 126 -3.07 11.41 10.03
C GLY A 126 -3.27 9.92 9.76
N ALA A 127 -2.19 9.19 9.50
CA ALA A 127 -2.14 7.74 9.35
C ALA A 127 -1.11 7.14 10.32
N ASP A 128 -0.88 5.82 10.24
CA ASP A 128 0.14 5.15 11.06
C ASP A 128 1.55 5.66 10.72
N GLY A 129 2.32 6.00 11.74
CA GLY A 129 3.74 6.30 11.60
C GLY A 129 4.60 5.02 11.56
N PRO A 130 5.91 5.16 11.24
CA PRO A 130 6.84 4.04 11.00
C PRO A 130 7.33 3.39 12.31
N SER A 131 6.43 3.14 13.25
CA SER A 131 6.72 2.47 14.50
C SER A 131 6.71 0.94 14.33
N PRO A 132 7.64 0.21 14.98
CA PRO A 132 7.56 -1.25 15.06
C PRO A 132 6.23 -1.76 15.65
N TYR A 133 5.64 -1.02 16.57
CA TYR A 133 4.34 -1.37 17.17
C TYR A 133 3.21 -1.30 16.16
N ASN A 134 3.19 -0.26 15.31
CA ASN A 134 2.21 -0.12 14.24
C ASN A 134 2.37 -1.24 13.20
N LEU A 135 3.63 -1.56 12.82
CA LEU A 135 3.91 -2.70 11.94
C LEU A 135 3.33 -4.00 12.51
N MET A 136 3.61 -4.30 13.78
CA MET A 136 3.12 -5.51 14.43
C MET A 136 1.60 -5.53 14.55
N ASP A 137 0.96 -4.40 14.86
CA ASP A 137 -0.49 -4.33 14.92
C ASP A 137 -1.12 -4.53 13.54
N PHE A 138 -0.57 -3.91 12.51
CA PHE A 138 -1.06 -4.07 11.13
C PHE A 138 -0.91 -5.52 10.64
N VAL A 139 0.26 -6.13 10.86
CA VAL A 139 0.51 -7.55 10.52
C VAL A 139 -0.51 -8.45 11.22
N ARG A 140 -0.74 -8.24 12.50
CA ARG A 140 -1.67 -9.04 13.30
C ARG A 140 -3.14 -8.94 12.84
N ARG A 141 -3.51 -7.82 12.20
CA ARG A 141 -4.84 -7.58 11.63
C ARG A 141 -4.97 -8.06 10.19
N THR A 142 -3.86 -8.23 9.50
CA THR A 142 -3.83 -8.75 8.13
C THR A 142 -4.24 -10.21 8.12
N PRO A 143 -5.19 -10.63 7.27
CA PRO A 143 -5.59 -12.03 7.19
C PRO A 143 -4.51 -12.89 6.54
N ASP A 144 -4.40 -14.15 6.95
CA ASP A 144 -3.33 -15.07 6.52
C ASP A 144 -3.25 -15.31 5.01
N GLY A 145 -4.38 -15.21 4.33
CA GLY A 145 -4.44 -15.37 2.87
C GLY A 145 -4.14 -14.11 2.06
N ALA A 146 -3.83 -12.98 2.72
CA ALA A 146 -3.42 -11.76 2.05
C ALA A 146 -1.92 -11.73 1.77
N VAL A 147 -1.53 -10.95 0.77
CA VAL A 147 -0.12 -10.59 0.53
C VAL A 147 0.10 -9.18 1.03
N LEU A 148 1.04 -8.99 1.95
CA LEU A 148 1.34 -7.70 2.56
C LEU A 148 2.70 -7.17 2.11
N THR A 149 2.69 -5.96 1.56
CA THR A 149 3.88 -5.15 1.30
C THR A 149 3.97 -4.05 2.35
N VAL A 150 5.17 -3.75 2.80
CA VAL A 150 5.46 -2.70 3.78
C VAL A 150 6.27 -1.60 3.12
N GLU A 151 5.82 -0.38 3.33
CA GLU A 151 6.41 0.84 2.83
C GLU A 151 6.64 1.82 3.99
N GLY A 152 7.78 2.45 4.02
CA GLY A 152 8.11 3.51 4.98
C GLY A 152 8.49 4.78 4.27
N LEU A 153 8.73 5.85 5.03
CA LEU A 153 9.10 7.15 4.48
C LEU A 153 10.46 7.61 5.00
N MET A 154 11.25 8.23 4.13
CA MET A 154 12.54 8.85 4.42
C MET A 154 13.50 7.89 5.16
N ARG A 155 14.11 8.32 6.26
CA ARG A 155 15.11 7.52 6.99
C ARG A 155 14.56 6.26 7.63
N THR A 156 13.23 6.15 7.73
CA THR A 156 12.56 4.97 8.30
C THR A 156 12.44 3.82 7.31
N VAL A 157 12.63 4.07 6.01
CA VAL A 157 12.53 3.04 4.96
C VAL A 157 13.43 1.85 5.28
N THR A 158 14.72 2.07 5.51
CA THR A 158 15.65 0.95 5.73
C THR A 158 15.34 0.14 6.99
N PRO A 159 15.19 0.72 8.20
CA PRO A 159 14.88 -0.08 9.38
C PRO A 159 13.52 -0.79 9.29
N LEU A 160 12.49 -0.12 8.79
CA LEU A 160 11.14 -0.69 8.70
C LEU A 160 11.09 -1.85 7.69
N THR A 161 11.66 -1.67 6.49
CA THR A 161 11.71 -2.72 5.47
C THR A 161 12.59 -3.88 5.90
N THR A 162 13.67 -3.64 6.68
CA THR A 162 14.49 -4.72 7.25
C THR A 162 13.66 -5.59 8.22
N MET A 163 12.87 -4.98 9.08
CA MET A 163 11.95 -5.71 9.96
C MET A 163 10.92 -6.51 9.15
N ALA A 164 10.34 -5.90 8.13
CA ALA A 164 9.37 -6.57 7.26
C ALA A 164 9.98 -7.78 6.53
N ILE A 165 11.20 -7.64 5.99
CA ILE A 165 11.92 -8.76 5.35
C ILE A 165 12.19 -9.89 6.36
N ALA A 166 12.63 -9.55 7.59
CA ALA A 166 12.86 -10.54 8.64
C ALA A 166 11.58 -11.33 8.98
N MET A 167 10.42 -10.68 8.90
CA MET A 167 9.11 -11.29 9.11
C MET A 167 8.59 -12.06 7.88
N GLY A 168 9.30 -12.06 6.76
CA GLY A 168 8.88 -12.73 5.53
C GLY A 168 7.86 -11.95 4.71
N LEU A 169 7.74 -10.65 4.92
CA LEU A 169 6.84 -9.76 4.19
C LEU A 169 7.52 -9.18 2.94
N HIS A 170 6.72 -8.65 2.03
CA HIS A 170 7.20 -7.89 0.88
C HIS A 170 7.49 -6.44 1.27
N VAL A 171 8.35 -5.78 0.51
CA VAL A 171 8.75 -4.39 0.79
C VAL A 171 8.73 -3.55 -0.48
N ARG A 172 8.42 -2.27 -0.32
CA ARG A 172 8.58 -1.24 -1.33
C ARG A 172 9.73 -0.32 -0.93
N VAL A 173 10.60 0.02 -1.90
CA VAL A 173 11.71 0.98 -1.75
C VAL A 173 11.89 1.77 -3.04
N GLY A 174 12.35 3.01 -2.92
CA GLY A 174 12.62 3.87 -4.08
C GLY A 174 12.77 5.34 -3.71
N ILE A 175 13.10 6.18 -4.69
CA ILE A 175 13.34 7.61 -4.47
C ILE A 175 12.07 8.42 -4.21
N GLU A 176 10.90 7.86 -4.45
CA GLU A 176 9.63 8.46 -4.03
C GLU A 176 9.55 8.51 -2.51
N ASP A 177 9.99 7.43 -1.86
CA ASP A 177 9.85 7.25 -0.41
C ASP A 177 11.06 7.75 0.36
N ASN A 178 12.27 7.63 -0.21
CA ASN A 178 13.52 8.01 0.44
C ASN A 178 14.60 8.40 -0.57
N LEU A 179 15.26 9.53 -0.32
CA LEU A 179 16.40 9.99 -1.10
C LEU A 179 17.76 9.61 -0.48
N TRP A 180 17.79 9.18 0.78
CA TRP A 180 19.00 9.16 1.58
C TRP A 180 19.51 7.76 1.91
N GLY A 181 20.80 7.60 1.81
CA GLY A 181 21.56 6.48 2.34
C GLY A 181 22.19 6.82 3.70
N ARG A 182 23.51 6.72 3.79
CA ARG A 182 24.26 7.24 4.95
C ARG A 182 24.19 8.76 4.98
N LYS A 183 24.61 9.37 6.10
CA LYS A 183 24.64 10.83 6.20
C LYS A 183 25.40 11.45 5.02
N GLY A 184 24.71 12.34 4.28
CA GLY A 184 25.26 13.01 3.09
C GLY A 184 25.24 12.19 1.79
N GLU A 185 24.81 10.93 1.82
CA GLU A 185 24.68 10.09 0.63
C GLU A 185 23.27 10.15 0.06
N ARG A 186 23.13 10.42 -1.23
CA ARG A 186 21.87 10.27 -1.97
C ARG A 186 21.87 8.94 -2.72
N LEU A 187 20.77 8.23 -2.68
CA LEU A 187 20.58 6.95 -3.35
C LEU A 187 19.61 7.08 -4.53
N THR A 188 19.89 6.32 -5.58
CA THR A 188 18.92 6.04 -6.66
C THR A 188 17.95 4.93 -6.26
N SER A 189 16.84 4.78 -6.98
CA SER A 189 15.92 3.64 -6.78
C SER A 189 16.64 2.31 -6.95
N VAL A 190 17.53 2.18 -7.94
CA VAL A 190 18.31 0.95 -8.17
C VAL A 190 19.15 0.60 -6.95
N GLN A 191 19.90 1.55 -6.39
CA GLN A 191 20.72 1.33 -5.20
C GLN A 191 19.89 0.92 -3.98
N GLN A 192 18.67 1.46 -3.84
CA GLN A 192 17.76 1.07 -2.75
C GLN A 192 17.24 -0.35 -2.94
N VAL A 193 16.88 -0.74 -4.17
CA VAL A 193 16.48 -2.12 -4.48
C VAL A 193 17.65 -3.08 -4.23
N GLU A 194 18.85 -2.78 -4.71
CA GLU A 194 20.05 -3.58 -4.44
C GLU A 194 20.33 -3.74 -2.95
N LYS A 195 20.10 -2.68 -2.16
CA LYS A 195 20.21 -2.72 -0.71
C LYS A 195 19.20 -3.66 -0.09
N ALA A 196 17.92 -3.59 -0.49
CA ALA A 196 16.88 -4.48 -0.02
C ALA A 196 17.19 -5.95 -0.37
N VAL A 197 17.68 -6.21 -1.59
CA VAL A 197 18.13 -7.54 -2.04
C VAL A 197 19.27 -8.08 -1.17
N ARG A 198 20.28 -7.25 -0.86
CA ARG A 198 21.40 -7.68 0.03
C ARG A 198 20.88 -8.02 1.43
N ILE A 199 19.99 -7.18 2.01
CA ILE A 199 19.40 -7.44 3.33
C ILE A 199 18.59 -8.75 3.30
N SER A 200 17.81 -8.98 2.25
CA SER A 200 17.04 -10.22 2.10
C SER A 200 17.95 -11.46 2.11
N ARG A 201 19.06 -11.42 1.36
CA ARG A 201 20.02 -12.52 1.28
C ARG A 201 20.73 -12.78 2.61
N GLU A 202 21.11 -11.73 3.34
CA GLU A 202 21.71 -11.87 4.68
C GLU A 202 20.74 -12.50 5.70
N LEU A 203 19.44 -12.36 5.46
CA LEU A 203 18.39 -12.96 6.27
C LEU A 203 17.90 -14.31 5.70
N TYR A 204 18.64 -14.89 4.73
CA TYR A 204 18.29 -16.16 4.06
C TYR A 204 16.89 -16.13 3.41
N ARG A 205 16.48 -14.94 2.91
CA ARG A 205 15.22 -14.77 2.18
C ARG A 205 15.49 -14.70 0.68
N GLU A 206 14.89 -15.61 -0.06
CA GLU A 206 14.96 -15.61 -1.51
C GLU A 206 14.22 -14.40 -2.11
N VAL A 207 14.80 -13.83 -3.14
CA VAL A 207 14.19 -12.74 -3.91
C VAL A 207 13.43 -13.33 -5.08
N ALA A 208 12.12 -13.11 -5.09
CA ALA A 208 11.24 -13.64 -6.12
C ALA A 208 11.59 -13.10 -7.52
N SER A 209 11.57 -13.97 -8.50
CA SER A 209 11.56 -13.55 -9.93
C SER A 209 10.22 -12.90 -10.27
N GLY A 210 10.12 -12.23 -11.44
CA GLY A 210 8.86 -11.70 -11.91
C GLY A 210 7.76 -12.77 -12.08
N ALA A 211 8.13 -13.99 -12.49
CA ALA A 211 7.20 -15.10 -12.59
C ALA A 211 6.75 -15.59 -11.20
N ASP A 212 7.67 -15.64 -10.23
CA ASP A 212 7.35 -15.99 -8.85
C ASP A 212 6.45 -14.92 -8.21
N ALA A 213 6.74 -13.64 -8.44
CA ALA A 213 5.92 -12.54 -7.96
C ALA A 213 4.48 -12.65 -8.48
N ARG A 214 4.28 -12.93 -9.78
CA ARG A 214 2.93 -13.14 -10.33
C ARG A 214 2.19 -14.28 -9.66
N ARG A 215 2.87 -15.37 -9.31
CA ARG A 215 2.27 -16.50 -8.57
C ARG A 215 1.93 -16.12 -7.13
N ILE A 216 2.84 -15.45 -6.44
CA ILE A 216 2.64 -14.99 -5.05
C ILE A 216 1.45 -14.03 -4.97
N TYR A 217 1.39 -13.06 -5.86
CA TYR A 217 0.31 -12.07 -5.93
C TYR A 217 -0.96 -12.64 -6.57
N ARG A 218 -0.93 -13.87 -7.10
CA ARG A 218 -2.08 -14.51 -7.75
C ARG A 218 -2.64 -13.66 -8.89
N ILE A 219 -1.75 -13.10 -9.71
CA ILE A 219 -2.14 -12.24 -10.84
C ILE A 219 -3.04 -13.01 -11.81
N GLY A 220 -4.19 -12.41 -12.17
CA GLY A 220 -5.18 -13.00 -13.05
C GLY A 220 -6.15 -13.98 -12.38
N GLU A 221 -6.03 -14.24 -11.07
CA GLU A 221 -7.05 -15.00 -10.34
C GLU A 221 -8.26 -14.13 -10.02
N HIS A 222 -9.44 -14.71 -10.19
CA HIS A 222 -10.73 -14.11 -9.84
C HIS A 222 -11.51 -15.08 -8.97
N TYR A 223 -12.19 -14.57 -7.94
CA TYR A 223 -13.06 -15.36 -7.09
C TYR A 223 -14.50 -15.09 -7.45
N ARG A 224 -15.35 -16.10 -7.29
CA ARG A 224 -16.74 -16.09 -7.73
C ARG A 224 -17.59 -15.03 -7.02
N ASP A 225 -17.38 -14.89 -5.70
CA ASP A 225 -18.23 -14.06 -4.84
C ASP A 225 -17.49 -13.65 -3.53
N ALA A 226 -18.21 -12.92 -2.68
CA ALA A 226 -17.70 -12.49 -1.39
C ALA A 226 -17.38 -13.66 -0.46
N ASP A 227 -18.18 -14.72 -0.44
CA ASP A 227 -18.00 -15.85 0.46
C ASP A 227 -16.74 -16.66 0.09
N GLU A 228 -16.53 -16.89 -1.19
CA GLU A 228 -15.26 -17.49 -1.64
C GLU A 228 -14.07 -16.59 -1.31
N THR A 229 -14.20 -15.28 -1.54
CA THR A 229 -13.13 -14.33 -1.22
C THR A 229 -12.78 -14.38 0.26
N LEU A 230 -13.78 -14.26 1.16
CA LEU A 230 -13.57 -14.32 2.61
C LEU A 230 -12.90 -15.64 3.03
N ALA A 231 -13.35 -16.77 2.48
CA ALA A 231 -12.78 -18.08 2.77
C ALA A 231 -11.31 -18.20 2.33
N ARG A 232 -10.99 -17.72 1.12
CA ARG A 232 -9.64 -17.77 0.53
C ARG A 232 -8.62 -16.91 1.28
N ILE A 233 -9.06 -15.74 1.79
CA ILE A 233 -8.18 -14.82 2.52
C ILE A 233 -8.15 -15.09 4.04
N GLY A 234 -9.01 -15.98 4.55
CA GLY A 234 -9.04 -16.36 5.96
C GLY A 234 -9.87 -15.43 6.86
N TRP A 235 -10.71 -14.56 6.29
CA TRP A 235 -11.69 -13.81 7.09
C TRP A 235 -12.92 -14.65 7.42
N PRO A 236 -13.56 -14.42 8.59
CA PRO A 236 -14.80 -15.11 8.95
C PRO A 236 -15.89 -14.86 7.91
N PRO A 237 -16.81 -15.83 7.68
CA PRO A 237 -17.91 -15.65 6.76
C PRO A 237 -18.85 -14.51 7.19
N ASN A 238 -19.61 -14.00 6.25
CA ASN A 238 -20.70 -13.07 6.56
C ASN A 238 -21.70 -13.70 7.52
N ARG A 239 -22.25 -12.90 8.40
CA ARG A 239 -23.32 -13.33 9.31
C ARG A 239 -24.63 -13.56 8.54
N ALA A 240 -25.39 -14.54 8.95
CA ALA A 240 -26.77 -14.70 8.49
C ALA A 240 -27.62 -13.49 8.93
N PRO A 241 -28.69 -13.12 8.18
CA PRO A 241 -29.48 -11.92 8.46
C PRO A 241 -30.07 -11.86 9.88
N HIS A 242 -30.33 -13.02 10.50
CA HIS A 242 -30.89 -13.14 11.85
C HIS A 242 -29.84 -13.15 12.98
N GLN A 243 -28.55 -13.12 12.65
CA GLN A 243 -27.46 -13.12 13.62
C GLN A 243 -27.07 -11.70 14.01
N THR A 244 -26.86 -11.47 15.30
CA THR A 244 -26.35 -10.20 15.85
C THR A 244 -24.91 -10.34 16.33
N GLY A 245 -24.22 -9.20 16.53
CA GLY A 245 -22.83 -9.15 17.01
C GLY A 245 -21.80 -9.00 15.90
N THR A 246 -20.54 -8.81 16.27
CA THR A 246 -19.41 -8.73 15.32
C THR A 246 -19.02 -10.11 14.80
N PRO A 247 -18.46 -10.24 13.58
CA PRO A 247 -17.85 -11.49 13.13
C PRO A 247 -16.84 -11.96 14.19
N ARG A 248 -16.96 -13.20 14.66
CA ARG A 248 -15.96 -13.77 15.58
C ARG A 248 -14.69 -13.99 14.76
N ARG A 249 -13.60 -13.34 15.14
CA ARG A 249 -12.27 -13.79 14.72
C ARG A 249 -12.07 -15.19 15.27
N ARG A 250 -11.55 -16.11 14.45
CA ARG A 250 -11.07 -17.40 15.00
C ARG A 250 -10.02 -17.06 16.06
N ALA A 251 -10.15 -17.63 17.25
CA ALA A 251 -9.09 -17.63 18.21
C ALA A 251 -7.86 -18.30 17.53
N ALA A 252 -6.71 -17.65 17.66
CA ALA A 252 -5.45 -18.21 17.21
C ALA A 252 -5.13 -19.46 18.01
#